data_548aa63422482694877bcc88050daaa8
#
_entry.id   548aa63422482694877bcc88050daaa8
#
_cell.length_a   1.000
_cell.length_b   1.000
_cell.length_c   1.000
_cell.angle_alpha   90.00
_cell.angle_beta   90.00
_cell.angle_gamma   90.00
#
_symmetry.space_group_name_H-M   'P 1'
#
loop_
_entity.id
_entity.type
_entity.pdbx_description
1 polymer ?
#
loop_
_entity_poly.entity_id
_entity_poly.type
_entity_poly.pdbx_seq_one_letter_code
_entity_poly.pdbx_strand_id
1 'polypeptide(L)'
;MGIFNISEEGIHEINKTNFQINGILERTHLQNYLRDKIDIIYPDTLIIAEEFSEWEESKKRIDLLGIDVDANLIIFELKRTETGDHMELQALRYASMISTLNFEKCVLIYQNYLDKRNFKKNAKEELMIFLGWDTPLEEDFASNVKIVLASANFSKELTTSVMWLISKGIDIVCIKLTPYKFKDDILLDINQIIPLPEAESYLIKIKEKTIERQIAIQNARDTTKYFFNNMRLGKGRLVVEVVREYLKQNPQSTYEFLCNKF
;
A
#
# COMPACT_ATOMS: atom_id res chain seq x y z
N MET A 1 -15.73 -22.00 -7.99
CA MET A 1 -15.46 -23.17 -7.13
C MET A 1 -16.51 -23.21 -6.03
N GLY A 2 -16.97 -24.41 -5.62
CA GLY A 2 -17.91 -24.62 -4.52
C GLY A 2 -17.23 -25.27 -3.32
N ILE A 3 -17.79 -25.10 -2.12
CA ILE A 3 -17.40 -25.85 -0.93
C ILE A 3 -18.39 -27.01 -0.77
N PHE A 4 -17.89 -28.19 -0.48
CA PHE A 4 -18.68 -29.40 -0.33
C PHE A 4 -18.42 -30.04 1.04
N ASN A 5 -19.49 -30.51 1.67
CA ASN A 5 -19.40 -31.35 2.85
C ASN A 5 -19.37 -32.81 2.39
N ILE A 6 -18.45 -33.60 2.94
CA ILE A 6 -18.40 -35.05 2.73
C ILE A 6 -18.87 -35.71 4.03
N SER A 7 -19.91 -36.53 3.96
CA SER A 7 -20.48 -37.29 5.07
C SER A 7 -20.73 -38.76 4.66
N GLU A 8 -21.21 -39.56 5.56
CA GLU A 8 -21.63 -40.94 5.27
C GLU A 8 -22.75 -41.01 4.20
N GLU A 9 -23.54 -39.94 4.09
CA GLU A 9 -24.65 -39.83 3.12
C GLU A 9 -24.17 -39.36 1.72
N GLY A 10 -22.88 -39.00 1.56
CA GLY A 10 -22.28 -38.56 0.29
C GLY A 10 -21.71 -37.17 0.32
N ILE A 11 -21.62 -36.56 -0.89
CA ILE A 11 -21.06 -35.21 -1.09
C ILE A 11 -22.21 -34.24 -1.31
N HIS A 12 -22.27 -33.20 -0.49
CA HIS A 12 -23.31 -32.18 -0.53
C HIS A 12 -22.69 -30.79 -0.66
N GLU A 13 -23.19 -30.00 -1.61
CA GLU A 13 -22.72 -28.61 -1.78
C GLU A 13 -23.20 -27.73 -0.62
N ILE A 14 -22.27 -26.93 -0.08
CA ILE A 14 -22.57 -25.89 0.91
C ILE A 14 -22.89 -24.60 0.17
N ASN A 15 -24.10 -24.11 0.32
CA ASN A 15 -24.58 -22.95 -0.41
C ASN A 15 -23.90 -21.65 0.07
N LYS A 16 -23.49 -20.81 -0.87
CA LYS A 16 -23.09 -19.44 -0.59
C LYS A 16 -24.24 -18.67 0.03
N THR A 17 -23.91 -17.79 0.94
CA THR A 17 -24.82 -16.84 1.55
C THR A 17 -24.21 -15.44 1.50
N ASN A 18 -24.82 -14.49 2.18
CA ASN A 18 -24.23 -13.15 2.36
C ASN A 18 -24.33 -12.72 3.84
N PHE A 19 -23.50 -11.76 4.20
CA PHE A 19 -23.44 -11.26 5.57
C PHE A 19 -24.75 -10.62 6.03
N GLN A 20 -25.46 -9.92 5.12
CA GLN A 20 -26.68 -9.20 5.46
C GLN A 20 -27.83 -10.13 5.85
N ILE A 21 -28.07 -11.19 5.08
CA ILE A 21 -29.12 -12.17 5.36
C ILE A 21 -28.87 -12.86 6.71
N ASN A 22 -27.62 -13.06 7.09
CA ASN A 22 -27.21 -13.70 8.34
C ASN A 22 -27.06 -12.70 9.50
N GLY A 23 -27.50 -11.45 9.35
CA GLY A 23 -27.43 -10.44 10.41
C GLY A 23 -26.01 -10.00 10.80
N ILE A 24 -25.00 -10.33 9.99
CA ILE A 24 -23.61 -9.94 10.24
C ILE A 24 -23.42 -8.52 9.76
N LEU A 25 -23.26 -7.60 10.72
CA LEU A 25 -23.01 -6.18 10.45
C LEU A 25 -21.50 -5.94 10.23
N GLU A 26 -21.18 -4.90 9.43
CA GLU A 26 -19.79 -4.57 9.08
C GLU A 26 -18.95 -4.21 10.31
N ARG A 27 -19.37 -3.19 11.06
CA ARG A 27 -18.61 -2.66 12.20
C ARG A 27 -18.70 -3.50 13.45
N THR A 28 -19.90 -3.89 13.85
CA THR A 28 -20.14 -4.57 15.14
C THR A 28 -19.78 -6.04 15.13
N HIS A 29 -19.77 -6.67 13.96
CA HIS A 29 -19.48 -8.11 13.84
C HIS A 29 -18.21 -8.34 13.02
N LEU A 30 -18.23 -8.10 11.70
CA LEU A 30 -17.15 -8.46 10.80
C LEU A 30 -15.82 -7.81 11.22
N GLN A 31 -15.85 -6.49 11.45
CA GLN A 31 -14.66 -5.74 11.88
C GLN A 31 -14.12 -6.27 13.21
N ASN A 32 -14.98 -6.55 14.19
CA ASN A 32 -14.56 -7.10 15.48
C ASN A 32 -13.93 -8.50 15.35
N TYR A 33 -14.54 -9.38 14.55
CA TYR A 33 -14.01 -10.73 14.34
C TYR A 33 -12.65 -10.69 13.65
N LEU A 34 -12.51 -9.86 12.60
CA LEU A 34 -11.25 -9.71 11.87
C LEU A 34 -10.18 -9.02 12.70
N ARG A 35 -10.52 -8.00 13.49
CA ARG A 35 -9.59 -7.37 14.44
C ARG A 35 -9.01 -8.39 15.43
N ASP A 36 -9.85 -9.23 15.99
CA ASP A 36 -9.44 -10.21 17.02
C ASP A 36 -8.71 -11.42 16.40
N LYS A 37 -8.78 -11.60 15.10
CA LYS A 37 -8.16 -12.67 14.32
C LYS A 37 -7.57 -12.15 13.00
N ILE A 38 -6.80 -11.08 13.08
CA ILE A 38 -6.29 -10.39 11.87
C ILE A 38 -5.37 -11.29 11.03
N ASP A 39 -4.67 -12.23 11.68
CA ASP A 39 -3.76 -13.17 11.02
C ASP A 39 -4.44 -14.02 9.94
N ILE A 40 -5.77 -14.20 10.00
CA ILE A 40 -6.50 -14.98 8.99
C ILE A 40 -6.64 -14.24 7.66
N ILE A 41 -6.48 -12.91 7.64
CA ILE A 41 -6.51 -12.08 6.43
C ILE A 41 -5.15 -11.48 6.09
N TYR A 42 -4.34 -11.18 7.09
CA TYR A 42 -2.99 -10.65 6.87
C TYR A 42 -2.09 -11.08 8.03
N PRO A 43 -1.25 -12.13 7.84
CA PRO A 43 -0.37 -12.66 8.89
C PRO A 43 0.63 -11.63 9.40
N ASP A 44 1.20 -11.91 10.57
CA ASP A 44 2.27 -11.12 11.19
C ASP A 44 1.90 -9.63 11.34
N THR A 45 0.66 -9.38 11.79
CA THR A 45 0.10 -8.03 11.95
C THR A 45 -0.36 -7.78 13.39
N LEU A 46 0.02 -6.63 13.94
CA LEU A 46 -0.50 -6.09 15.19
C LEU A 46 -1.49 -4.96 14.89
N ILE A 47 -2.73 -5.09 15.36
CA ILE A 47 -3.71 -3.98 15.26
C ILE A 47 -3.40 -2.93 16.33
N ILE A 48 -3.22 -1.69 15.90
CA ILE A 48 -2.86 -0.54 16.76
C ILE A 48 -3.97 0.49 16.91
N ALA A 49 -5.01 0.44 16.06
CA ALA A 49 -6.21 1.25 16.21
C ALA A 49 -7.40 0.66 15.45
N GLU A 50 -8.61 1.03 15.87
CA GLU A 50 -9.89 0.80 15.18
C GLU A 50 -10.66 2.10 15.08
N GLU A 51 -11.44 2.29 13.99
CA GLU A 51 -12.22 3.51 13.73
C GLU A 51 -11.34 4.78 13.88
N PHE A 52 -10.09 4.69 13.37
CA PHE A 52 -9.09 5.73 13.57
C PHE A 52 -9.38 6.99 12.75
N SER A 53 -9.42 8.14 13.42
CA SER A 53 -9.58 9.46 12.80
C SER A 53 -8.93 10.52 13.70
N GLU A 54 -7.77 11.03 13.32
CA GLU A 54 -7.12 12.17 13.99
C GLU A 54 -7.19 13.49 13.19
N TRP A 55 -7.95 13.52 12.12
CA TRP A 55 -8.09 14.71 11.29
C TRP A 55 -9.36 15.48 11.61
N GLU A 56 -9.19 16.72 11.99
CA GLU A 56 -10.25 17.61 12.49
C GLU A 56 -11.39 17.84 11.49
N GLU A 57 -11.13 17.72 10.18
CA GLU A 57 -12.09 18.09 9.12
C GLU A 57 -12.86 16.92 8.53
N SER A 58 -12.55 15.67 8.85
CA SER A 58 -13.16 14.50 8.24
C SER A 58 -13.87 13.59 9.24
N LYS A 59 -15.15 13.28 8.99
CA LYS A 59 -15.90 12.25 9.72
C LYS A 59 -15.55 10.81 9.28
N LYS A 60 -14.62 10.66 8.32
CA LYS A 60 -14.21 9.37 7.79
C LYS A 60 -13.15 8.75 8.69
N ARG A 61 -13.19 7.43 8.82
CA ARG A 61 -12.35 6.67 9.74
C ARG A 61 -11.76 5.47 9.02
N ILE A 62 -10.54 5.12 9.37
CA ILE A 62 -9.92 3.85 8.98
C ILE A 62 -10.57 2.75 9.82
N ASP A 63 -11.09 1.72 9.18
CA ASP A 63 -11.77 0.62 9.91
C ASP A 63 -10.79 -0.06 10.89
N LEU A 64 -9.62 -0.51 10.41
CA LEU A 64 -8.53 -1.00 11.26
C LEU A 64 -7.19 -0.46 10.76
N LEU A 65 -6.35 -0.04 11.68
CA LEU A 65 -4.95 0.33 11.45
C LEU A 65 -4.05 -0.68 12.14
N GLY A 66 -3.12 -1.24 11.39
CA GLY A 66 -2.13 -2.21 11.89
C GLY A 66 -0.71 -1.82 11.56
N ILE A 67 0.22 -2.61 12.09
CA ILE A 67 1.64 -2.57 11.77
C ILE A 67 2.11 -4.01 11.55
N ASP A 68 2.99 -4.24 10.56
CA ASP A 68 3.60 -5.54 10.35
C ASP A 68 4.97 -5.68 11.04
N VAL A 69 5.57 -6.86 10.95
CA VAL A 69 6.89 -7.15 11.55
C VAL A 69 8.04 -6.37 10.91
N ASP A 70 7.85 -5.83 9.69
CA ASP A 70 8.80 -4.97 8.98
C ASP A 70 8.58 -3.48 9.32
N ALA A 71 7.77 -3.17 10.34
CA ALA A 71 7.39 -1.84 10.79
C ALA A 71 6.64 -0.99 9.75
N ASN A 72 6.01 -1.60 8.74
CA ASN A 72 5.14 -0.89 7.81
C ASN A 72 3.74 -0.72 8.38
N LEU A 73 3.14 0.44 8.16
CA LEU A 73 1.74 0.66 8.53
C LEU A 73 0.80 -0.02 7.54
N ILE A 74 -0.28 -0.61 8.06
CA ILE A 74 -1.27 -1.31 7.26
C ILE A 74 -2.65 -0.72 7.50
N ILE A 75 -3.33 -0.35 6.42
CA ILE A 75 -4.73 0.06 6.44
C ILE A 75 -5.59 -1.12 6.04
N PHE A 76 -6.58 -1.44 6.84
CA PHE A 76 -7.63 -2.38 6.49
C PHE A 76 -8.93 -1.61 6.25
N GLU A 77 -9.46 -1.74 5.05
CA GLU A 77 -10.80 -1.25 4.68
C GLU A 77 -11.70 -2.46 4.46
N LEU A 78 -12.81 -2.51 5.17
CA LEU A 78 -13.70 -3.67 5.24
C LEU A 78 -15.05 -3.34 4.62
N LYS A 79 -15.59 -4.23 3.79
CA LYS A 79 -16.95 -4.09 3.24
C LYS A 79 -17.67 -5.43 3.29
N ARG A 80 -18.87 -5.43 3.87
CA ARG A 80 -19.75 -6.60 3.90
C ARG A 80 -20.62 -6.77 2.66
N THR A 81 -20.74 -5.73 1.82
CA THR A 81 -21.61 -5.69 0.66
C THR A 81 -20.85 -5.95 -0.63
N GLU A 82 -21.60 -6.34 -1.67
CA GLU A 82 -21.04 -6.62 -3.00
C GLU A 82 -20.64 -5.37 -3.78
N THR A 83 -21.09 -4.19 -3.35
CA THR A 83 -20.78 -2.90 -3.94
C THR A 83 -19.72 -2.21 -3.11
N GLY A 84 -18.47 -2.67 -3.22
CA GLY A 84 -17.31 -2.03 -2.56
C GLY A 84 -16.95 -0.68 -3.20
N ASP A 85 -17.95 0.14 -3.56
CA ASP A 85 -17.78 1.38 -4.31
C ASP A 85 -16.80 2.32 -3.59
N HIS A 86 -15.70 2.65 -4.28
CA HIS A 86 -14.68 3.62 -3.89
C HIS A 86 -13.85 3.28 -2.64
N MET A 87 -13.82 2.01 -2.20
CA MET A 87 -13.01 1.64 -1.04
C MET A 87 -11.51 1.83 -1.31
N GLU A 88 -11.04 1.64 -2.55
CA GLU A 88 -9.66 1.89 -2.95
C GLU A 88 -9.30 3.39 -2.84
N LEU A 89 -10.20 4.28 -3.23
CA LEU A 89 -9.98 5.73 -3.11
C LEU A 89 -9.99 6.19 -1.65
N GLN A 90 -10.83 5.56 -0.83
CA GLN A 90 -10.89 5.81 0.60
C GLN A 90 -9.58 5.37 1.27
N ALA A 91 -9.12 4.15 1.00
CA ALA A 91 -7.90 3.61 1.54
C ALA A 91 -6.65 4.40 1.08
N LEU A 92 -6.57 4.83 -0.19
CA LEU A 92 -5.51 5.70 -0.69
C LEU A 92 -5.44 7.03 0.05
N ARG A 93 -6.59 7.65 0.32
CA ARG A 93 -6.65 8.88 1.11
C ARG A 93 -6.08 8.64 2.51
N TYR A 94 -6.47 7.56 3.16
CA TYR A 94 -5.95 7.22 4.48
C TYR A 94 -4.45 6.92 4.44
N ALA A 95 -3.97 6.19 3.42
CA ALA A 95 -2.54 5.91 3.26
C ALA A 95 -1.73 7.20 3.18
N SER A 96 -2.20 8.20 2.40
CA SER A 96 -1.53 9.49 2.32
C SER A 96 -1.51 10.25 3.67
N MET A 97 -2.53 10.06 4.50
CA MET A 97 -2.64 10.75 5.80
C MET A 97 -1.74 10.12 6.86
N ILE A 98 -1.64 8.78 6.90
CA ILE A 98 -0.79 8.08 7.88
C ILE A 98 0.67 7.95 7.46
N SER A 99 1.01 8.21 6.19
CA SER A 99 2.39 8.12 5.69
C SER A 99 3.38 9.09 6.38
N THR A 100 2.86 10.04 7.14
CA THR A 100 3.67 11.01 7.92
C THR A 100 3.78 10.64 9.41
N LEU A 101 3.23 9.49 9.82
CA LEU A 101 3.34 9.03 11.20
C LEU A 101 4.77 8.56 11.46
N ASN A 102 5.31 8.97 12.61
CA ASN A 102 6.56 8.45 13.16
C ASN A 102 6.28 7.47 14.30
N PHE A 103 7.33 6.80 14.78
CA PHE A 103 7.19 5.79 15.84
C PHE A 103 6.50 6.34 17.10
N GLU A 104 6.90 7.52 17.58
CA GLU A 104 6.34 8.10 18.81
C GLU A 104 4.83 8.40 18.67
N LYS A 105 4.39 8.92 17.53
CA LYS A 105 2.95 9.09 17.24
C LYS A 105 2.21 7.76 17.18
N CYS A 106 2.82 6.73 16.58
CA CYS A 106 2.25 5.39 16.54
C CYS A 106 2.08 4.81 17.95
N VAL A 107 3.06 5.00 18.84
CA VAL A 107 2.96 4.63 20.27
C VAL A 107 1.76 5.30 20.93
N LEU A 108 1.55 6.60 20.71
CA LEU A 108 0.40 7.33 21.28
C LEU A 108 -0.94 6.79 20.75
N ILE A 109 -1.03 6.53 19.46
CA ILE A 109 -2.23 5.94 18.82
C ILE A 109 -2.53 4.58 19.46
N TYR A 110 -1.51 3.73 19.58
CA TYR A 110 -1.67 2.39 20.12
C TYR A 110 -2.01 2.43 21.62
N GLN A 111 -1.42 3.33 22.40
CA GLN A 111 -1.77 3.49 23.81
C GLN A 111 -3.24 3.89 23.98
N ASN A 112 -3.72 4.84 23.18
CA ASN A 112 -5.14 5.23 23.18
C ASN A 112 -6.07 4.06 22.83
N TYR A 113 -5.65 3.18 21.91
CA TYR A 113 -6.40 1.97 21.57
C TYR A 113 -6.43 0.98 22.73
N LEU A 114 -5.30 0.72 23.37
CA LEU A 114 -5.20 -0.17 24.54
C LEU A 114 -6.07 0.32 25.70
N ASP A 115 -6.00 1.61 25.98
CA ASP A 115 -6.76 2.26 27.08
C ASP A 115 -8.28 2.18 26.84
N LYS A 116 -8.75 2.46 25.62
CA LYS A 116 -10.16 2.33 25.23
C LYS A 116 -10.68 0.90 25.40
N ARG A 117 -9.82 -0.09 25.25
CA ARG A 117 -10.16 -1.51 25.44
C ARG A 117 -9.86 -2.03 26.84
N ASN A 118 -9.45 -1.18 27.75
CA ASN A 118 -9.07 -1.52 29.12
C ASN A 118 -7.92 -2.54 29.22
N PHE A 119 -7.02 -2.59 28.22
CA PHE A 119 -5.81 -3.37 28.29
C PHE A 119 -4.76 -2.62 29.12
N LYS A 120 -4.32 -3.22 30.24
CA LYS A 120 -3.27 -2.67 31.10
C LYS A 120 -1.88 -3.03 30.55
N LYS A 121 -1.54 -2.49 29.38
CA LYS A 121 -0.29 -2.74 28.68
C LYS A 121 0.36 -1.41 28.27
N ASN A 122 1.68 -1.42 28.16
CA ASN A 122 2.45 -0.28 27.66
C ASN A 122 2.62 -0.43 26.14
N ALA A 123 2.07 0.50 25.37
CA ALA A 123 2.10 0.44 23.91
C ALA A 123 3.52 0.41 23.32
N LYS A 124 4.46 1.16 23.92
CA LYS A 124 5.84 1.19 23.45
C LYS A 124 6.53 -0.16 23.64
N GLU A 125 6.35 -0.79 24.81
CA GLU A 125 6.91 -2.11 25.08
C GLU A 125 6.30 -3.19 24.18
N GLU A 126 4.98 -3.19 23.99
CA GLU A 126 4.30 -4.15 23.10
C GLU A 126 4.76 -4.00 21.64
N LEU A 127 4.91 -2.76 21.14
CA LEU A 127 5.43 -2.50 19.80
C LEU A 127 6.88 -2.95 19.64
N MET A 128 7.74 -2.63 20.61
CA MET A 128 9.14 -3.05 20.58
C MET A 128 9.29 -4.57 20.56
N ILE A 129 8.49 -5.27 21.40
CA ILE A 129 8.48 -6.75 21.44
C ILE A 129 7.99 -7.29 20.09
N PHE A 130 6.91 -6.73 19.53
CA PHE A 130 6.34 -7.20 18.27
C PHE A 130 7.31 -7.02 17.10
N LEU A 131 8.01 -5.87 17.05
CA LEU A 131 8.99 -5.56 16.01
C LEU A 131 10.35 -6.23 16.23
N GLY A 132 10.59 -6.84 17.40
CA GLY A 132 11.89 -7.40 17.76
C GLY A 132 12.98 -6.34 17.94
N TRP A 133 12.61 -5.12 18.33
CA TRP A 133 13.52 -3.99 18.47
C TRP A 133 13.98 -3.81 19.91
N ASP A 134 15.29 -3.59 20.10
CA ASP A 134 15.85 -3.19 21.40
C ASP A 134 15.75 -1.67 21.62
N THR A 135 15.84 -0.90 20.54
CA THR A 135 15.65 0.56 20.51
C THR A 135 14.85 0.95 19.27
N PRO A 136 14.06 2.05 19.32
CA PRO A 136 13.30 2.49 18.15
C PRO A 136 14.19 2.79 16.95
N LEU A 137 13.84 2.25 15.78
CA LEU A 137 14.54 2.45 14.50
C LEU A 137 13.67 3.35 13.60
N GLU A 138 13.78 4.68 13.82
CA GLU A 138 12.95 5.67 13.09
C GLU A 138 13.15 5.63 11.58
N GLU A 139 14.34 5.29 11.08
CA GLU A 139 14.64 5.20 9.65
C GLU A 139 13.93 4.03 8.97
N ASP A 140 13.66 2.96 9.71
CA ASP A 140 12.97 1.77 9.22
C ASP A 140 11.45 1.84 9.44
N PHE A 141 10.99 2.74 10.33
CA PHE A 141 9.59 2.86 10.70
C PHE A 141 8.75 3.49 9.58
N ALA A 142 7.63 2.84 9.23
CA ALA A 142 6.64 3.32 8.26
C ALA A 142 7.25 3.69 6.90
N SER A 143 8.32 3.00 6.50
CA SER A 143 8.98 3.21 5.20
C SER A 143 8.02 2.96 4.03
N ASN A 144 6.99 2.14 4.25
CA ASN A 144 5.91 1.88 3.32
C ASN A 144 4.56 1.85 4.04
N VAL A 145 3.47 2.13 3.30
CA VAL A 145 2.09 1.95 3.76
C VAL A 145 1.44 0.90 2.89
N LYS A 146 0.97 -0.17 3.53
CA LYS A 146 0.25 -1.26 2.87
C LYS A 146 -1.26 -1.05 2.99
N ILE A 147 -2.01 -1.48 1.99
CA ILE A 147 -3.47 -1.37 1.94
C ILE A 147 -4.06 -2.76 1.78
N VAL A 148 -4.94 -3.17 2.67
CA VAL A 148 -5.68 -4.43 2.59
C VAL A 148 -7.17 -4.09 2.44
N LEU A 149 -7.72 -4.41 1.28
CA LEU A 149 -9.13 -4.29 0.98
C LEU A 149 -9.79 -5.66 1.19
N ALA A 150 -10.65 -5.79 2.19
CA ALA A 150 -11.36 -7.03 2.46
C ALA A 150 -12.86 -6.86 2.24
N SER A 151 -13.42 -7.60 1.28
CA SER A 151 -14.82 -7.43 0.85
C SER A 151 -15.48 -8.75 0.47
N ALA A 152 -16.81 -8.81 0.59
CA ALA A 152 -17.58 -9.95 0.11
C ALA A 152 -17.50 -10.12 -1.41
N ASN A 153 -17.35 -9.02 -2.16
CA ASN A 153 -17.10 -9.04 -3.59
C ASN A 153 -16.33 -7.79 -4.05
N PHE A 154 -15.78 -7.87 -5.24
CA PHE A 154 -15.04 -6.77 -5.87
C PHE A 154 -15.57 -6.55 -7.28
N SER A 155 -15.94 -5.31 -7.62
CA SER A 155 -16.35 -4.95 -8.97
C SER A 155 -15.16 -5.01 -9.94
N LYS A 156 -15.45 -5.18 -11.22
CA LYS A 156 -14.42 -5.13 -12.27
C LYS A 156 -13.71 -3.78 -12.29
N GLU A 157 -14.43 -2.70 -12.05
CA GLU A 157 -13.90 -1.35 -12.01
C GLU A 157 -12.88 -1.19 -10.87
N LEU A 158 -13.24 -1.61 -9.65
CA LEU A 158 -12.34 -1.59 -8.50
C LEU A 158 -11.08 -2.43 -8.74
N THR A 159 -11.24 -3.67 -9.20
CA THR A 159 -10.09 -4.56 -9.45
C THR A 159 -9.17 -3.99 -10.54
N THR A 160 -9.71 -3.35 -11.57
CA THR A 160 -8.92 -2.67 -12.61
C THR A 160 -8.15 -1.49 -12.03
N SER A 161 -8.78 -0.67 -11.18
CA SER A 161 -8.15 0.46 -10.50
C SER A 161 -7.01 -0.02 -9.59
N VAL A 162 -7.25 -1.06 -8.80
CA VAL A 162 -6.23 -1.66 -7.92
C VAL A 162 -5.04 -2.19 -8.71
N MET A 163 -5.26 -2.92 -9.79
CA MET A 163 -4.18 -3.42 -10.64
C MET A 163 -3.32 -2.28 -11.22
N TRP A 164 -3.98 -1.18 -11.62
CA TRP A 164 -3.25 0.00 -12.10
C TRP A 164 -2.43 0.65 -10.97
N LEU A 165 -2.98 0.79 -9.75
CA LEU A 165 -2.27 1.34 -8.59
C LEU A 165 -1.06 0.48 -8.20
N ILE A 166 -1.19 -0.85 -8.21
CA ILE A 166 -0.06 -1.76 -7.99
C ILE A 166 1.04 -1.54 -9.04
N SER A 167 0.66 -1.32 -10.31
CA SER A 167 1.63 -1.00 -11.37
C SER A 167 2.38 0.33 -11.15
N LYS A 168 1.83 1.22 -10.32
CA LYS A 168 2.45 2.49 -9.89
C LYS A 168 3.24 2.38 -8.58
N GLY A 169 3.34 1.18 -8.04
CA GLY A 169 4.13 0.90 -6.84
C GLY A 169 3.37 1.04 -5.52
N ILE A 170 2.04 1.20 -5.57
CA ILE A 170 1.21 1.19 -4.36
C ILE A 170 1.01 -0.26 -3.92
N ASP A 171 1.25 -0.55 -2.65
CA ASP A 171 1.11 -1.87 -2.06
C ASP A 171 -0.34 -2.11 -1.63
N ILE A 172 -1.10 -2.83 -2.44
CA ILE A 172 -2.53 -3.11 -2.22
C ILE A 172 -2.80 -4.59 -2.38
N VAL A 173 -3.51 -5.15 -1.40
CA VAL A 173 -4.01 -6.54 -1.41
C VAL A 173 -5.54 -6.53 -1.38
N CYS A 174 -6.16 -7.35 -2.22
CA CYS A 174 -7.62 -7.57 -2.19
C CYS A 174 -7.93 -8.97 -1.70
N ILE A 175 -8.70 -9.06 -0.60
CA ILE A 175 -9.09 -10.30 0.05
C ILE A 175 -10.60 -10.47 -0.03
N LYS A 176 -11.01 -11.53 -0.68
CA LYS A 176 -12.42 -11.89 -0.83
C LYS A 176 -12.90 -12.71 0.36
N LEU A 177 -13.97 -12.26 1.00
CA LEU A 177 -14.61 -12.88 2.14
C LEU A 177 -15.93 -13.51 1.69
N THR A 178 -15.98 -14.82 1.51
CA THR A 178 -17.18 -15.50 1.01
C THR A 178 -17.84 -16.31 2.12
N PRO A 179 -19.02 -15.90 2.63
CA PRO A 179 -19.76 -16.65 3.62
C PRO A 179 -20.54 -17.79 2.98
N TYR A 180 -20.57 -18.94 3.67
CA TYR A 180 -21.35 -20.12 3.32
C TYR A 180 -22.23 -20.55 4.49
N LYS A 181 -23.47 -20.99 4.21
CA LYS A 181 -24.38 -21.48 5.22
C LYS A 181 -24.22 -22.99 5.38
N PHE A 182 -23.79 -23.42 6.55
CA PHE A 182 -23.68 -24.84 6.87
C PHE A 182 -24.45 -25.13 8.18
N LYS A 183 -25.59 -25.77 8.07
CA LYS A 183 -26.54 -25.98 9.19
C LYS A 183 -26.88 -24.64 9.85
N ASP A 184 -26.58 -24.50 11.13
CA ASP A 184 -26.81 -23.27 11.89
C ASP A 184 -25.59 -22.32 11.87
N ASP A 185 -24.46 -22.77 11.36
CA ASP A 185 -23.21 -22.03 11.34
C ASP A 185 -22.98 -21.30 10.01
N ILE A 186 -22.11 -20.29 10.05
CA ILE A 186 -21.57 -19.60 8.89
C ILE A 186 -20.09 -19.95 8.78
N LEU A 187 -19.73 -20.57 7.67
CA LEU A 187 -18.34 -20.78 7.30
C LEU A 187 -17.87 -19.58 6.49
N LEU A 188 -16.65 -19.11 6.74
CA LEU A 188 -16.04 -18.01 6.01
C LEU A 188 -14.87 -18.54 5.20
N ASP A 189 -14.96 -18.41 3.89
CA ASP A 189 -13.88 -18.67 2.95
C ASP A 189 -13.15 -17.36 2.67
N ILE A 190 -11.82 -17.34 2.87
CA ILE A 190 -10.97 -16.16 2.80
C ILE A 190 -9.92 -16.41 1.71
N ASN A 191 -9.97 -15.60 0.65
CA ASN A 191 -9.07 -15.78 -0.49
C ASN A 191 -8.47 -14.44 -0.92
N GLN A 192 -7.15 -14.36 -1.00
CA GLN A 192 -6.48 -13.28 -1.69
C GLN A 192 -6.74 -13.41 -3.18
N ILE A 193 -7.25 -12.35 -3.80
CA ILE A 193 -7.56 -12.31 -5.24
C ILE A 193 -6.68 -11.34 -6.02
N ILE A 194 -6.06 -10.37 -5.35
CA ILE A 194 -5.13 -9.41 -5.95
C ILE A 194 -4.05 -9.05 -4.90
N PRO A 195 -2.76 -9.10 -5.27
CA PRO A 195 -2.26 -9.90 -6.41
C PRO A 195 -2.57 -11.37 -6.22
N LEU A 196 -2.61 -12.14 -7.31
CA LEU A 196 -2.69 -13.59 -7.16
C LEU A 196 -1.42 -14.09 -6.45
N PRO A 197 -1.52 -14.97 -5.45
CA PRO A 197 -0.36 -15.44 -4.68
C PRO A 197 0.76 -15.98 -5.58
N GLU A 198 0.41 -16.68 -6.65
CA GLU A 198 1.36 -17.23 -7.61
C GLU A 198 2.08 -16.16 -8.46
N ALA A 199 1.47 -14.98 -8.60
CA ALA A 199 2.04 -13.86 -9.36
C ALA A 199 2.86 -12.90 -8.46
N GLU A 200 2.77 -13.00 -7.16
CA GLU A 200 3.37 -12.05 -6.21
C GLU A 200 4.91 -12.02 -6.34
N SER A 201 5.55 -13.17 -6.40
CA SER A 201 7.00 -13.28 -6.61
C SER A 201 7.47 -12.67 -7.94
N TYR A 202 6.61 -12.69 -8.95
CA TYR A 202 6.89 -12.08 -10.25
C TYR A 202 6.75 -10.55 -10.21
N LEU A 203 5.76 -10.05 -9.49
CA LEU A 203 5.55 -8.62 -9.28
C LEU A 203 6.70 -7.98 -8.49
N ILE A 204 7.22 -8.67 -7.48
CA ILE A 204 8.41 -8.23 -6.72
C ILE A 204 9.60 -8.06 -7.68
N LYS A 205 9.89 -9.04 -8.52
CA LYS A 205 10.99 -8.97 -9.50
C LYS A 205 10.82 -7.84 -10.53
N ILE A 206 9.58 -7.55 -10.93
CA ILE A 206 9.29 -6.40 -11.83
C ILE A 206 9.58 -5.08 -11.10
N LYS A 207 9.19 -4.98 -9.83
CA LYS A 207 9.41 -3.79 -8.98
C LYS A 207 10.91 -3.53 -8.82
N GLU A 208 11.69 -4.55 -8.46
CA GLU A 208 13.15 -4.48 -8.34
C GLU A 208 13.80 -4.02 -9.65
N LYS A 209 13.47 -4.65 -10.78
CA LYS A 209 13.99 -4.27 -12.10
C LYS A 209 13.62 -2.83 -12.49
N THR A 210 12.44 -2.36 -12.08
CA THR A 210 12.01 -0.98 -12.36
C THR A 210 12.81 0.01 -11.54
N ILE A 211 13.08 -0.27 -10.28
CA ILE A 211 13.91 0.54 -9.38
C ILE A 211 15.35 0.61 -9.91
N GLU A 212 15.95 -0.54 -10.24
CA GLU A 212 17.29 -0.60 -10.83
C GLU A 212 17.40 0.25 -12.10
N ARG A 213 16.37 0.17 -12.98
CA ARG A 213 16.31 0.97 -14.20
C ARG A 213 16.21 2.48 -13.91
N GLN A 214 15.43 2.88 -12.90
CA GLN A 214 15.32 4.28 -12.50
C GLN A 214 16.64 4.81 -11.93
N ILE A 215 17.31 4.04 -11.08
CA ILE A 215 18.64 4.36 -10.53
C ILE A 215 19.66 4.49 -11.68
N ALA A 216 19.68 3.56 -12.62
CA ALA A 216 20.57 3.63 -13.78
C ALA A 216 20.31 4.88 -14.63
N ILE A 217 19.05 5.27 -14.86
CA ILE A 217 18.68 6.48 -15.59
C ILE A 217 19.09 7.75 -14.83
N GLN A 218 18.92 7.78 -13.49
CA GLN A 218 19.35 8.91 -12.66
C GLN A 218 20.87 9.08 -12.68
N ASN A 219 21.60 7.96 -12.54
CA ASN A 219 23.08 7.96 -12.58
C ASN A 219 23.62 8.32 -13.97
N ALA A 220 22.90 8.03 -15.05
CA ALA A 220 23.29 8.38 -16.42
C ALA A 220 22.99 9.84 -16.79
N ARG A 221 22.18 10.57 -16.01
CA ARG A 221 21.89 11.98 -16.25
C ARG A 221 23.06 12.84 -15.78
N ASP A 222 23.84 13.37 -16.76
CA ASP A 222 24.82 14.43 -16.49
C ASP A 222 24.06 15.72 -16.14
N THR A 223 23.98 16.02 -14.85
CA THR A 223 23.33 17.23 -14.30
C THR A 223 24.31 18.38 -14.11
N THR A 224 25.58 18.21 -14.53
CA THR A 224 26.62 19.23 -14.40
C THR A 224 26.17 20.54 -15.06
N LYS A 225 26.32 21.62 -14.35
CA LYS A 225 26.05 22.97 -14.85
C LYS A 225 27.36 23.72 -15.04
N TYR A 226 27.46 24.37 -16.19
CA TYR A 226 28.62 25.16 -16.61
C TYR A 226 28.23 26.64 -16.62
N PHE A 227 29.17 27.49 -16.32
CA PHE A 227 29.02 28.94 -16.44
C PHE A 227 29.74 29.43 -17.69
N PHE A 228 29.00 30.12 -18.56
CA PHE A 228 29.53 30.72 -19.74
C PHE A 228 28.74 32.01 -20.07
N ASN A 229 29.45 33.12 -20.28
CA ASN A 229 28.85 34.46 -20.55
C ASN A 229 27.75 34.83 -19.54
N ASN A 230 28.01 34.66 -18.23
CA ASN A 230 27.08 34.86 -17.10
C ASN A 230 25.81 34.02 -17.13
N MET A 231 25.77 32.96 -17.94
CA MET A 231 24.65 32.01 -17.98
C MET A 231 25.03 30.70 -17.40
N ARG A 232 24.11 30.10 -16.64
CA ARG A 232 24.24 28.73 -16.08
C ARG A 232 23.61 27.74 -17.07
N LEU A 233 24.44 26.95 -17.73
CA LEU A 233 24.06 26.11 -18.87
C LEU A 233 24.27 24.62 -18.56
N GLY A 234 23.43 23.76 -19.11
CA GLY A 234 23.74 22.32 -19.21
C GLY A 234 24.68 22.04 -20.36
N LYS A 235 25.32 20.88 -20.40
CA LYS A 235 26.37 20.47 -21.34
C LYS A 235 26.00 20.74 -22.80
N GLY A 236 24.84 20.28 -23.27
CA GLY A 236 24.44 20.48 -24.67
C GLY A 236 24.26 21.97 -25.03
N ARG A 237 23.69 22.76 -24.13
CA ARG A 237 23.46 24.18 -24.34
C ARG A 237 24.76 25.00 -24.28
N LEU A 238 25.72 24.57 -23.45
CA LEU A 238 27.07 25.14 -23.41
C LEU A 238 27.73 25.04 -24.77
N VAL A 239 27.71 23.85 -25.38
CA VAL A 239 28.31 23.66 -26.73
C VAL A 239 27.72 24.64 -27.76
N VAL A 240 26.39 24.76 -27.77
CA VAL A 240 25.69 25.67 -28.69
C VAL A 240 26.09 27.13 -28.46
N GLU A 241 26.19 27.57 -27.20
CA GLU A 241 26.55 28.96 -26.89
C GLU A 241 28.04 29.24 -27.17
N VAL A 242 28.93 28.28 -26.95
CA VAL A 242 30.35 28.40 -27.34
C VAL A 242 30.50 28.53 -28.84
N VAL A 243 29.81 27.68 -29.62
CA VAL A 243 29.84 27.78 -31.10
C VAL A 243 29.24 29.11 -31.59
N ARG A 244 28.15 29.57 -30.98
CA ARG A 244 27.55 30.87 -31.28
C ARG A 244 28.50 32.02 -31.04
N GLU A 245 29.19 32.06 -29.94
CA GLU A 245 30.15 33.08 -29.59
C GLU A 245 31.35 33.04 -30.52
N TYR A 246 31.82 31.87 -30.89
CA TYR A 246 32.89 31.69 -31.87
C TYR A 246 32.49 32.23 -33.24
N LEU A 247 31.27 31.97 -33.72
CA LEU A 247 30.75 32.45 -34.99
C LEU A 247 30.61 33.98 -35.02
N LYS A 248 30.24 34.62 -33.90
CA LYS A 248 30.21 36.10 -33.81
C LYS A 248 31.58 36.70 -34.00
N GLN A 249 32.63 36.06 -33.49
CA GLN A 249 34.01 36.53 -33.59
C GLN A 249 34.65 36.16 -34.96
N ASN A 250 34.14 35.12 -35.61
CA ASN A 250 34.67 34.58 -36.87
C ASN A 250 33.55 34.36 -37.91
N PRO A 251 32.96 35.45 -38.46
CA PRO A 251 31.78 35.36 -39.34
C PRO A 251 32.01 34.60 -40.67
N GLN A 252 33.27 34.41 -41.05
CA GLN A 252 33.63 33.72 -42.28
C GLN A 252 33.83 32.21 -42.12
N SER A 253 33.56 31.65 -40.95
CA SER A 253 33.73 30.21 -40.68
C SER A 253 32.73 29.37 -41.46
N THR A 254 33.21 28.37 -42.19
CA THR A 254 32.36 27.41 -42.90
C THR A 254 31.94 26.28 -41.99
N TYR A 255 30.87 25.54 -42.35
CA TYR A 255 30.40 24.37 -41.63
C TYR A 255 31.49 23.30 -41.50
N GLU A 256 32.21 22.99 -42.57
CA GLU A 256 33.31 22.03 -42.55
C GLU A 256 34.42 22.39 -41.56
N PHE A 257 34.76 23.71 -41.50
CA PHE A 257 35.74 24.19 -40.55
C PHE A 257 35.27 24.01 -39.10
N LEU A 258 33.98 24.24 -38.82
CA LEU A 258 33.41 24.06 -37.49
C LEU A 258 33.40 22.56 -37.05
N CYS A 259 33.04 21.66 -37.98
CA CYS A 259 33.05 20.21 -37.71
C CYS A 259 34.45 19.65 -37.40
N ASN A 260 35.48 20.28 -37.92
CA ASN A 260 36.89 19.88 -37.66
C ASN A 260 37.47 20.55 -36.42
N LYS A 261 36.85 21.59 -35.90
CA LYS A 261 37.35 22.36 -34.75
C LYS A 261 36.66 22.01 -33.44
N PHE A 262 35.38 21.65 -33.48
CA PHE A 262 34.55 21.28 -32.32
C PHE A 262 34.03 19.84 -32.42
#